data_4e9b35c33511a148ce0fddec40f7982f
#
_entry.id   4e9b35c33511a148ce0fddec40f7982f
#
_cell.length_a   1.000
_cell.length_b   1.000
_cell.length_c   1.000
_cell.angle_alpha   90.00
_cell.angle_beta   90.00
_cell.angle_gamma   90.00
#
_symmetry.space_group_name_H-M   'P 1'
#
loop_
_entity.id
_entity.type
_entity.pdbx_description
1 polymer ?
#
loop_
_entity_poly.entity_id
_entity_poly.type
_entity_poly.pdbx_seq_one_letter_code
_entity_poly.pdbx_strand_id
1 'polypeptide(L)'
;MTYQVGSPGGRICPGLPPIAWLTFIGAITTKIHLITGVLVLPQRNPVILAKHLATIDHLTEGRFELGIGAGWLKEEFDALGIPFERRGARVDEYINIMRALWDGQDVSFDGDFKSFNSINCNLTPVNGRIPVIIGGHSLIAARRAALLGDGFFPATGTQADIASIIQIMYREAEKIKRDPNTIEITTGCPEAIPGSKVDPISAIEERITAGIGRVALPINAFTGNIEERIICFGEQVIKQIND
;
A
#
# COMPACT_ATOMS: atom_id res chain seq x y z
N MET A 1 -11.65 1.50 8.77
CA MET A 1 -12.10 2.62 9.58
C MET A 1 -10.94 2.95 10.48
N THR A 2 -10.16 4.00 10.19
CA THR A 2 -9.09 4.42 11.08
C THR A 2 -9.68 5.45 12.04
N TYR A 3 -10.02 5.02 13.26
CA TYR A 3 -10.21 5.94 14.37
C TYR A 3 -8.82 6.23 14.96
N GLN A 4 -8.25 7.41 14.67
CA GLN A 4 -7.12 7.87 15.47
C GLN A 4 -7.67 8.25 16.85
N VAL A 5 -7.37 7.44 17.84
CA VAL A 5 -7.41 7.88 19.24
C VAL A 5 -6.35 8.95 19.39
N GLY A 6 -6.75 10.16 19.76
CA GLY A 6 -5.95 11.37 19.66
C GLY A 6 -4.61 11.27 20.37
N SER A 7 -3.55 11.51 19.62
CA SER A 7 -2.29 11.97 20.20
C SER A 7 -2.50 13.42 20.70
N PRO A 8 -2.02 13.78 21.89
CA PRO A 8 -2.11 15.15 22.38
C PRO A 8 -1.38 16.08 21.40
N GLY A 9 -2.09 16.94 20.68
CA GLY A 9 -1.54 18.03 19.87
C GLY A 9 -1.62 17.88 18.33
N GLY A 10 -2.17 16.79 17.77
CA GLY A 10 -2.33 16.64 16.33
C GLY A 10 -3.71 17.10 15.85
N ARG A 11 -3.77 17.98 14.83
CA ARG A 11 -5.01 18.20 14.07
C ARG A 11 -5.38 16.88 13.39
N ILE A 12 -6.50 16.31 13.78
CA ILE A 12 -7.10 15.16 13.13
C ILE A 12 -7.53 15.64 11.74
N CYS A 13 -6.81 15.25 10.68
CA CYS A 13 -7.45 15.15 9.39
C CYS A 13 -8.56 14.10 9.56
N PRO A 14 -9.84 14.45 9.31
CA PRO A 14 -10.88 13.44 9.34
C PRO A 14 -10.49 12.36 8.35
N GLY A 15 -10.07 11.19 8.86
CA GLY A 15 -9.63 10.07 8.04
C GLY A 15 -10.82 9.54 7.25
N LEU A 16 -10.98 10.00 6.02
CA LEU A 16 -11.98 9.44 5.13
C LEU A 16 -11.66 7.96 4.88
N PRO A 17 -12.67 7.07 4.84
CA PRO A 17 -12.45 5.68 4.50
C PRO A 17 -11.72 5.58 3.16
N PRO A 18 -10.51 4.97 3.11
CA PRO A 18 -9.64 5.07 1.93
C PRO A 18 -10.30 4.53 0.66
N ILE A 19 -11.08 3.46 0.75
CA ILE A 19 -11.77 2.87 -0.40
C ILE A 19 -12.79 3.87 -0.99
N ALA A 20 -13.65 4.47 -0.17
CA ALA A 20 -14.65 5.43 -0.64
C ALA A 20 -13.99 6.67 -1.23
N TRP A 21 -12.95 7.18 -0.57
CA TRP A 21 -12.21 8.35 -1.03
C TRP A 21 -11.50 8.11 -2.37
N LEU A 22 -10.76 7.00 -2.49
CA LEU A 22 -10.05 6.66 -3.72
C LEU A 22 -11.00 6.36 -4.88
N THR A 23 -12.18 5.78 -4.61
CA THR A 23 -13.21 5.62 -5.64
C THR A 23 -13.67 6.96 -6.21
N PHE A 24 -13.91 7.94 -5.32
CA PHE A 24 -14.29 9.30 -5.75
C PHE A 24 -13.17 9.97 -6.57
N ILE A 25 -11.93 9.91 -6.10
CA ILE A 25 -10.77 10.44 -6.83
C ILE A 25 -10.59 9.73 -8.18
N GLY A 26 -10.80 8.42 -8.24
CA GLY A 26 -10.74 7.65 -9.46
C GLY A 26 -11.73 8.09 -10.52
N ALA A 27 -12.94 8.52 -10.10
CA ALA A 27 -13.97 9.00 -11.01
C ALA A 27 -13.67 10.38 -11.63
N ILE A 28 -12.86 11.20 -10.98
CA ILE A 28 -12.52 12.57 -11.45
C ILE A 28 -11.11 12.69 -12.01
N THR A 29 -10.37 11.59 -12.08
CA THR A 29 -9.00 11.53 -12.63
C THR A 29 -8.88 10.41 -13.66
N THR A 30 -7.94 10.59 -14.62
CA THR A 30 -7.78 9.63 -15.74
C THR A 30 -6.37 9.05 -15.87
N LYS A 31 -5.37 9.62 -15.19
CA LYS A 31 -3.96 9.23 -15.38
C LYS A 31 -3.27 8.77 -14.10
N ILE A 32 -3.60 9.39 -12.95
CA ILE A 32 -2.92 9.08 -11.71
C ILE A 32 -3.27 7.69 -11.20
N HIS A 33 -2.28 6.97 -10.73
CA HIS A 33 -2.48 5.73 -9.99
C HIS A 33 -2.99 6.03 -8.57
N LEU A 34 -3.78 5.13 -8.06
CA LEU A 34 -4.44 5.25 -6.76
C LEU A 34 -3.99 4.10 -5.87
N ILE A 35 -3.39 4.42 -4.73
CA ILE A 35 -2.90 3.42 -3.79
C ILE A 35 -3.41 3.67 -2.37
N THR A 36 -3.75 2.63 -1.64
CA THR A 36 -3.98 2.75 -0.19
C THR A 36 -2.65 2.75 0.57
N GLY A 37 -2.40 3.72 1.42
CA GLY A 37 -1.11 3.81 2.12
C GLY A 37 -1.19 3.86 3.65
N VAL A 38 -1.67 2.81 4.37
CA VAL A 38 -2.10 1.46 3.96
C VAL A 38 -3.51 1.14 4.49
N LEU A 39 -4.17 0.17 3.89
CA LEU A 39 -5.40 -0.42 4.42
C LEU A 39 -5.06 -1.48 5.49
N VAL A 40 -5.68 -1.43 6.66
CA VAL A 40 -5.53 -2.48 7.68
C VAL A 40 -6.40 -3.69 7.25
N LEU A 41 -5.76 -4.64 6.57
CA LEU A 41 -6.46 -5.75 5.92
C LEU A 41 -7.21 -6.66 6.89
N PRO A 42 -6.68 -7.04 8.08
CA PRO A 42 -7.37 -7.93 8.99
C PRO A 42 -8.71 -7.40 9.53
N GLN A 43 -8.93 -6.09 9.44
CA GLN A 43 -10.17 -5.43 9.86
C GLN A 43 -11.29 -5.51 8.81
N ARG A 44 -11.08 -6.18 7.69
CA ARG A 44 -12.01 -6.27 6.56
C ARG A 44 -12.40 -7.71 6.27
N ASN A 45 -13.62 -7.92 5.78
CA ASN A 45 -13.99 -9.21 5.24
C ASN A 45 -13.35 -9.37 3.84
N PRO A 46 -12.47 -10.35 3.59
CA PRO A 46 -11.73 -10.48 2.34
C PRO A 46 -12.61 -10.80 1.13
N VAL A 47 -13.73 -11.51 1.34
CA VAL A 47 -14.67 -11.86 0.26
C VAL A 47 -15.37 -10.62 -0.29
N ILE A 48 -15.90 -9.78 0.63
CA ILE A 48 -16.54 -8.52 0.25
C ILE A 48 -15.50 -7.55 -0.32
N LEU A 49 -14.33 -7.49 0.30
CA LEU A 49 -13.25 -6.61 -0.10
C LEU A 49 -12.77 -6.94 -1.51
N ALA A 50 -12.59 -8.21 -1.86
CA ALA A 50 -12.17 -8.63 -3.20
C ALA A 50 -13.07 -8.04 -4.28
N LYS A 51 -14.40 -8.09 -4.08
CA LYS A 51 -15.37 -7.51 -5.01
C LYS A 51 -15.32 -5.98 -5.07
N HIS A 52 -15.20 -5.31 -3.92
CA HIS A 52 -15.07 -3.85 -3.88
C HIS A 52 -13.82 -3.39 -4.64
N LEU A 53 -12.68 -4.07 -4.42
CA LEU A 53 -11.42 -3.72 -5.06
C LEU A 53 -11.46 -3.95 -6.58
N ALA A 54 -12.01 -5.08 -7.04
CA ALA A 54 -12.21 -5.32 -8.46
C ALA A 54 -13.14 -4.26 -9.09
N THR A 55 -14.17 -3.81 -8.36
CA THR A 55 -15.04 -2.72 -8.82
C THR A 55 -14.28 -1.41 -8.98
N ILE A 56 -13.45 -1.02 -8.00
CA ILE A 56 -12.63 0.19 -8.09
C ILE A 56 -11.64 0.08 -9.25
N ASP A 57 -11.02 -1.08 -9.40
CA ASP A 57 -10.07 -1.33 -10.48
C ASP A 57 -10.70 -1.13 -11.86
N HIS A 58 -11.94 -1.61 -12.07
CA HIS A 58 -12.70 -1.33 -13.29
C HIS A 58 -13.06 0.15 -13.44
N LEU A 59 -13.54 0.81 -12.38
CA LEU A 59 -13.88 2.24 -12.42
C LEU A 59 -12.68 3.13 -12.68
N THR A 60 -11.49 2.64 -12.39
CA THR A 60 -10.22 3.35 -12.58
C THR A 60 -9.40 2.82 -13.75
N GLU A 61 -9.95 1.90 -14.55
CA GLU A 61 -9.27 1.33 -15.72
C GLU A 61 -7.90 0.71 -15.39
N GLY A 62 -7.83 -0.03 -14.27
CA GLY A 62 -6.61 -0.74 -13.85
C GLY A 62 -5.56 0.15 -13.17
N ARG A 63 -5.89 1.37 -12.72
CA ARG A 63 -4.98 2.29 -12.02
C ARG A 63 -4.94 2.10 -10.50
N PHE A 64 -5.65 1.11 -9.97
CA PHE A 64 -5.74 0.89 -8.53
C PHE A 64 -4.69 -0.10 -8.04
N GLU A 65 -4.07 0.23 -6.90
CA GLU A 65 -3.11 -0.62 -6.19
C GLU A 65 -3.51 -0.74 -4.71
N LEU A 66 -3.36 -1.92 -4.16
CA LEU A 66 -3.75 -2.22 -2.79
C LEU A 66 -2.54 -2.21 -1.83
N GLY A 67 -2.29 -1.09 -1.17
CA GLY A 67 -1.33 -1.03 -0.08
C GLY A 67 -1.97 -1.51 1.23
N ILE A 68 -1.38 -2.51 1.87
CA ILE A 68 -1.92 -3.16 3.07
C ILE A 68 -0.95 -3.20 4.23
N GLY A 69 -1.53 -3.21 5.45
CA GLY A 69 -0.82 -3.43 6.70
C GLY A 69 -1.57 -4.40 7.62
N ALA A 70 -0.86 -4.94 8.62
CA ALA A 70 -1.47 -5.82 9.62
C ALA A 70 -2.22 -5.07 10.74
N GLY A 71 -2.02 -3.76 10.87
CA GLY A 71 -2.54 -2.97 11.97
C GLY A 71 -1.71 -3.08 13.25
N TRP A 72 -1.76 -2.04 14.07
CA TRP A 72 -0.98 -1.95 15.32
C TRP A 72 -1.84 -1.57 16.53
N LEU A 73 -2.99 -0.92 16.31
CA LEU A 73 -3.86 -0.39 17.36
C LEU A 73 -4.90 -1.45 17.77
N LYS A 74 -4.69 -2.05 18.93
CA LYS A 74 -5.55 -3.13 19.44
C LYS A 74 -7.01 -2.68 19.66
N GLU A 75 -7.20 -1.45 20.09
CA GLU A 75 -8.50 -0.86 20.37
C GLU A 75 -9.42 -0.82 19.13
N GLU A 76 -8.86 -0.64 17.94
CA GLU A 76 -9.63 -0.72 16.68
C GLU A 76 -10.13 -2.15 16.43
N PHE A 77 -9.30 -3.14 16.70
CA PHE A 77 -9.69 -4.56 16.56
C PHE A 77 -10.78 -4.94 17.57
N ASP A 78 -10.63 -4.51 18.82
CA ASP A 78 -11.62 -4.75 19.88
C ASP A 78 -12.97 -4.10 19.51
N ALA A 79 -12.96 -2.86 19.01
CA ALA A 79 -14.18 -2.16 18.58
C ALA A 79 -14.90 -2.84 17.40
N LEU A 80 -14.15 -3.58 16.57
CA LEU A 80 -14.69 -4.34 15.43
C LEU A 80 -15.04 -5.79 15.79
N GLY A 81 -14.76 -6.24 17.03
CA GLY A 81 -14.94 -7.63 17.44
C GLY A 81 -13.99 -8.61 16.73
N ILE A 82 -12.83 -8.13 16.28
CA ILE A 82 -11.85 -8.93 15.55
C ILE A 82 -10.64 -9.24 16.45
N PRO A 83 -10.25 -10.51 16.63
CA PRO A 83 -9.08 -10.84 17.45
C PRO A 83 -7.80 -10.16 16.92
N PHE A 84 -7.08 -9.48 17.82
CA PHE A 84 -5.82 -8.81 17.50
C PHE A 84 -4.70 -9.82 17.25
N GLU A 85 -4.76 -10.95 17.93
CA GLU A 85 -3.81 -12.06 17.83
C GLU A 85 -3.85 -12.66 16.43
N ARG A 86 -2.69 -13.19 15.99
CA ARG A 86 -2.55 -13.80 14.67
C ARG A 86 -2.93 -12.88 13.49
N ARG A 87 -3.03 -11.55 13.69
CA ARG A 87 -3.39 -10.60 12.62
C ARG A 87 -2.47 -10.68 11.40
N GLY A 88 -1.18 -11.02 11.59
CA GLY A 88 -0.25 -11.25 10.50
C GLY A 88 -0.63 -12.46 9.63
N ALA A 89 -0.92 -13.61 10.23
CA ALA A 89 -1.38 -14.80 9.53
C ALA A 89 -2.73 -14.55 8.83
N ARG A 90 -3.60 -13.75 9.46
CA ARG A 90 -4.86 -13.32 8.85
C ARG A 90 -4.64 -12.46 7.60
N VAL A 91 -3.62 -11.59 7.57
CA VAL A 91 -3.23 -10.87 6.35
C VAL A 91 -2.85 -11.84 5.25
N ASP A 92 -2.01 -12.82 5.56
CA ASP A 92 -1.49 -13.78 4.58
C ASP A 92 -2.63 -14.60 3.96
N GLU A 93 -3.54 -15.10 4.78
CA GLU A 93 -4.73 -15.82 4.32
C GLU A 93 -5.65 -14.91 3.49
N TYR A 94 -5.89 -13.69 3.90
CA TYR A 94 -6.81 -12.76 3.22
C TYR A 94 -6.28 -12.32 1.85
N ILE A 95 -4.97 -12.18 1.67
CA ILE A 95 -4.37 -11.96 0.33
C ILE A 95 -4.68 -13.16 -0.57
N ASN A 96 -4.47 -14.38 -0.07
CA ASN A 96 -4.72 -15.59 -0.84
C ASN A 96 -6.19 -15.76 -1.22
N ILE A 97 -7.11 -15.46 -0.30
CA ILE A 97 -8.57 -15.45 -0.58
C ILE A 97 -8.91 -14.47 -1.70
N MET A 98 -8.43 -13.23 -1.60
CA MET A 98 -8.73 -12.22 -2.63
C MET A 98 -8.18 -12.62 -3.99
N ARG A 99 -6.95 -13.12 -4.05
CA ARG A 99 -6.36 -13.62 -5.31
C ARG A 99 -7.15 -14.76 -5.89
N ALA A 100 -7.49 -15.78 -5.08
CA ALA A 100 -8.30 -16.89 -5.54
C ALA A 100 -9.65 -16.42 -6.11
N LEU A 101 -10.31 -15.45 -5.48
CA LEU A 101 -11.58 -14.88 -5.95
C LEU A 101 -11.44 -14.06 -7.24
N TRP A 102 -10.28 -13.46 -7.50
CA TRP A 102 -10.00 -12.75 -8.75
C TRP A 102 -9.66 -13.68 -9.90
N ASP A 103 -8.99 -14.82 -9.60
CA ASP A 103 -8.50 -15.77 -10.61
C ASP A 103 -9.56 -16.80 -11.04
N GLY A 104 -10.54 -17.11 -10.16
CA GLY A 104 -11.39 -18.28 -10.35
C GLY A 104 -12.90 -18.02 -10.34
N GLN A 105 -13.63 -19.04 -10.81
CA GLN A 105 -15.07 -19.20 -10.65
C GLN A 105 -15.31 -20.37 -9.70
N ASP A 106 -16.41 -20.32 -8.93
CA ASP A 106 -16.79 -21.34 -7.95
C ASP A 106 -15.67 -21.65 -6.93
N VAL A 107 -15.04 -20.58 -6.43
CA VAL A 107 -13.91 -20.67 -5.51
C VAL A 107 -14.35 -21.22 -4.17
N SER A 108 -13.68 -22.28 -3.73
CA SER A 108 -13.77 -22.80 -2.37
C SER A 108 -12.46 -22.54 -1.65
N PHE A 109 -12.52 -22.20 -0.38
CA PHE A 109 -11.36 -21.93 0.45
C PHE A 109 -11.56 -22.50 1.85
N ASP A 110 -10.55 -23.20 2.35
CA ASP A 110 -10.53 -23.76 3.70
C ASP A 110 -9.29 -23.27 4.42
N GLY A 111 -9.47 -22.24 5.26
CA GLY A 111 -8.39 -21.55 5.96
C GLY A 111 -8.62 -21.50 7.47
N ASP A 112 -7.63 -20.95 8.16
CA ASP A 112 -7.66 -20.79 9.63
C ASP A 112 -8.67 -19.72 10.09
N PHE A 113 -8.95 -18.73 9.26
CA PHE A 113 -9.77 -17.57 9.59
C PHE A 113 -11.04 -17.48 8.76
N LYS A 114 -11.04 -18.05 7.56
CA LYS A 114 -12.20 -18.08 6.67
C LYS A 114 -12.28 -19.39 5.91
N SER A 115 -13.48 -19.99 5.92
CA SER A 115 -13.81 -21.13 5.07
C SER A 115 -15.14 -20.85 4.37
N PHE A 116 -15.20 -21.18 3.08
CA PHE A 116 -16.40 -21.04 2.26
C PHE A 116 -16.34 -21.98 1.05
N ASN A 117 -17.49 -22.27 0.47
CA ASN A 117 -17.59 -23.14 -0.70
C ASN A 117 -18.31 -22.42 -1.83
N SER A 118 -17.83 -22.63 -3.05
CA SER A 118 -18.48 -22.25 -4.31
C SER A 118 -18.91 -20.77 -4.35
N ILE A 119 -17.98 -19.85 -4.03
CA ILE A 119 -18.20 -18.42 -4.12
C ILE A 119 -17.64 -17.91 -5.46
N ASN A 120 -18.41 -17.05 -6.11
CA ASN A 120 -18.00 -16.39 -7.34
C ASN A 120 -17.99 -14.86 -7.16
N CYS A 121 -16.86 -14.24 -7.42
CA CYS A 121 -16.74 -12.77 -7.41
C CYS A 121 -17.50 -12.13 -8.59
N ASN A 122 -17.65 -12.84 -9.70
CA ASN A 122 -18.28 -12.36 -10.96
C ASN A 122 -17.65 -11.09 -11.55
N LEU A 123 -16.49 -10.70 -11.09
CA LEU A 123 -15.74 -9.53 -11.54
C LEU A 123 -14.24 -9.77 -11.29
N THR A 124 -13.49 -10.01 -12.35
CA THR A 124 -12.04 -10.09 -12.31
C THR A 124 -11.44 -8.69 -12.48
N PRO A 125 -10.30 -8.36 -11.87
CA PRO A 125 -9.59 -7.11 -12.13
C PRO A 125 -9.25 -6.92 -13.62
N VAL A 126 -9.13 -5.67 -14.07
CA VAL A 126 -8.88 -5.30 -15.48
C VAL A 126 -7.66 -6.01 -16.06
N ASN A 127 -6.57 -6.08 -15.28
CA ASN A 127 -5.32 -6.73 -15.68
C ASN A 127 -5.16 -8.15 -15.08
N GLY A 128 -6.28 -8.80 -14.73
CA GLY A 128 -6.31 -10.12 -14.11
C GLY A 128 -5.96 -10.10 -12.62
N ARG A 129 -5.28 -9.08 -12.11
CA ARG A 129 -4.93 -8.93 -10.69
C ARG A 129 -4.76 -7.48 -10.29
N ILE A 130 -4.93 -7.19 -9.00
CA ILE A 130 -4.60 -5.91 -8.38
C ILE A 130 -3.25 -6.06 -7.69
N PRO A 131 -2.27 -5.17 -7.94
CA PRO A 131 -1.00 -5.19 -7.23
C PRO A 131 -1.19 -5.02 -5.72
N VAL A 132 -0.52 -5.85 -4.92
CA VAL A 132 -0.56 -5.83 -3.45
C VAL A 132 0.76 -5.31 -2.91
N ILE A 133 0.75 -4.13 -2.31
CA ILE A 133 1.92 -3.48 -1.72
C ILE A 133 1.91 -3.73 -0.21
N ILE A 134 2.92 -4.40 0.30
CA ILE A 134 3.03 -4.71 1.73
C ILE A 134 3.64 -3.54 2.47
N GLY A 135 2.89 -2.95 3.38
CA GLY A 135 3.38 -1.90 4.28
C GLY A 135 3.94 -2.44 5.59
N GLY A 136 4.98 -1.77 6.10
CA GLY A 136 5.58 -2.06 7.40
C GLY A 136 7.09 -2.26 7.33
N HIS A 137 7.77 -2.07 8.48
CA HIS A 137 9.23 -2.07 8.61
C HIS A 137 9.76 -3.17 9.54
N SER A 138 9.01 -4.27 9.68
CA SER A 138 9.44 -5.43 10.48
C SER A 138 9.96 -6.56 9.59
N LEU A 139 10.74 -7.47 10.20
CA LEU A 139 11.18 -8.70 9.53
C LEU A 139 10.00 -9.51 8.94
N ILE A 140 8.87 -9.51 9.65
CA ILE A 140 7.66 -10.22 9.20
C ILE A 140 7.06 -9.53 7.97
N ALA A 141 7.07 -8.20 7.94
CA ALA A 141 6.59 -7.44 6.77
C ALA A 141 7.50 -7.68 5.54
N ALA A 142 8.82 -7.68 5.73
CA ALA A 142 9.79 -7.96 4.66
C ALA A 142 9.60 -9.38 4.09
N ARG A 143 9.45 -10.39 4.95
CA ARG A 143 9.15 -11.77 4.53
C ARG A 143 7.83 -11.87 3.78
N ARG A 144 6.79 -11.21 4.28
CA ARG A 144 5.48 -11.16 3.60
C ARG A 144 5.58 -10.52 2.23
N ALA A 145 6.32 -9.41 2.09
CA ALA A 145 6.56 -8.75 0.81
C ALA A 145 7.25 -9.70 -0.17
N ALA A 146 8.28 -10.42 0.29
CA ALA A 146 8.98 -11.42 -0.51
C ALA A 146 8.06 -12.57 -0.98
N LEU A 147 7.17 -13.04 -0.11
CA LEU A 147 6.30 -14.19 -0.40
C LEU A 147 5.04 -13.80 -1.19
N LEU A 148 4.41 -12.71 -0.81
CA LEU A 148 3.04 -12.37 -1.23
C LEU A 148 2.90 -10.96 -1.83
N GLY A 149 3.90 -10.06 -1.69
CA GLY A 149 3.79 -8.67 -2.18
C GLY A 149 4.13 -8.55 -3.66
N ASP A 150 3.48 -7.63 -4.37
CA ASP A 150 3.92 -7.11 -5.66
C ASP A 150 4.80 -5.86 -5.45
N GLY A 151 4.71 -5.26 -4.26
CA GLY A 151 5.57 -4.19 -3.79
C GLY A 151 5.79 -4.22 -2.28
N PHE A 152 6.75 -3.42 -1.82
CA PHE A 152 7.10 -3.26 -0.41
C PHE A 152 7.26 -1.79 -0.04
N PHE A 153 6.58 -1.37 1.03
CA PHE A 153 6.63 -0.01 1.56
C PHE A 153 7.11 0.00 3.02
N PRO A 154 8.42 -0.02 3.29
CA PRO A 154 8.99 0.21 4.61
C PRO A 154 8.89 1.70 4.97
N ALA A 155 7.75 2.12 5.53
CA ALA A 155 7.36 3.53 5.65
C ALA A 155 8.10 4.30 6.76
N THR A 156 8.81 3.64 7.68
CA THR A 156 9.42 4.27 8.87
C THR A 156 10.82 3.75 9.13
N GLY A 157 11.67 4.60 9.74
CA GLY A 157 13.06 4.29 10.07
C GLY A 157 14.04 5.26 9.40
N THR A 158 15.30 5.15 9.77
CA THR A 158 16.39 5.84 9.09
C THR A 158 16.63 5.21 7.71
N GLN A 159 17.38 5.88 6.83
CA GLN A 159 17.78 5.30 5.54
C GLN A 159 18.51 3.95 5.71
N ALA A 160 19.36 3.83 6.71
CA ALA A 160 20.06 2.58 7.01
C ALA A 160 19.11 1.46 7.45
N ASP A 161 18.09 1.78 8.27
CA ASP A 161 17.07 0.82 8.67
C ASP A 161 16.24 0.36 7.46
N ILE A 162 15.86 1.29 6.60
CA ILE A 162 15.11 1.00 5.36
C ILE A 162 15.94 0.12 4.42
N ALA A 163 17.21 0.46 4.18
CA ALA A 163 18.10 -0.35 3.36
C ALA A 163 18.26 -1.77 3.93
N SER A 164 18.44 -1.88 5.25
CA SER A 164 18.58 -3.17 5.94
C SER A 164 17.35 -4.05 5.77
N ILE A 165 16.14 -3.50 5.94
CA ILE A 165 14.90 -4.27 5.81
C ILE A 165 14.60 -4.66 4.35
N ILE A 166 14.97 -3.85 3.36
CA ILE A 166 14.91 -4.19 1.94
C ILE A 166 15.84 -5.36 1.62
N GLN A 167 17.06 -5.35 2.14
CA GLN A 167 18.01 -6.46 1.96
C GLN A 167 17.49 -7.77 2.56
N ILE A 168 16.75 -7.70 3.67
CA ILE A 168 16.08 -8.88 4.23
C ILE A 168 15.00 -9.38 3.28
N MET A 169 14.18 -8.50 2.74
CA MET A 169 13.15 -8.86 1.76
C MET A 169 13.78 -9.53 0.53
N TYR A 170 14.89 -9.01 0.00
CA TYR A 170 15.60 -9.61 -1.13
C TYR A 170 16.07 -11.02 -0.83
N ARG A 171 16.73 -11.24 0.31
CA ARG A 171 17.18 -12.57 0.73
C ARG A 171 16.02 -13.56 0.91
N GLU A 172 14.90 -13.12 1.43
CA GLU A 172 13.71 -13.98 1.59
C GLU A 172 13.08 -14.32 0.22
N ALA A 173 13.10 -13.41 -0.76
CA ALA A 173 12.66 -13.68 -2.12
C ALA A 173 13.59 -14.71 -2.83
N GLU A 174 14.91 -14.52 -2.69
CA GLU A 174 15.91 -15.47 -3.26
C GLU A 174 15.76 -16.89 -2.71
N LYS A 175 15.47 -17.04 -1.41
CA LYS A 175 15.25 -18.37 -0.80
C LYS A 175 14.14 -19.17 -1.46
N ILE A 176 13.13 -18.49 -1.97
CA ILE A 176 11.99 -19.10 -2.69
C ILE A 176 12.16 -19.04 -4.22
N LYS A 177 13.35 -18.67 -4.70
CA LYS A 177 13.68 -18.53 -6.12
C LYS A 177 12.83 -17.51 -6.86
N ARG A 178 12.37 -16.47 -6.16
CA ARG A 178 11.68 -15.32 -6.74
C ARG A 178 12.70 -14.23 -7.02
N ASP A 179 12.65 -13.66 -8.24
CA ASP A 179 13.46 -12.49 -8.55
C ASP A 179 13.02 -11.30 -7.68
N PRO A 180 13.88 -10.78 -6.77
CA PRO A 180 13.53 -9.67 -5.90
C PRO A 180 13.24 -8.37 -6.67
N ASN A 181 13.77 -8.20 -7.88
CA ASN A 181 13.51 -7.01 -8.71
C ASN A 181 12.08 -6.95 -9.24
N THR A 182 11.30 -8.03 -9.11
CA THR A 182 9.85 -8.01 -9.41
C THR A 182 9.01 -7.39 -8.29
N ILE A 183 9.62 -6.97 -7.18
CA ILE A 183 8.96 -6.36 -6.04
C ILE A 183 9.29 -4.87 -6.03
N GLU A 184 8.32 -4.04 -6.38
CA GLU A 184 8.50 -2.59 -6.41
C GLU A 184 8.73 -2.03 -5.01
N ILE A 185 9.78 -1.23 -4.83
CA ILE A 185 10.08 -0.60 -3.54
C ILE A 185 9.56 0.82 -3.53
N THR A 186 8.73 1.13 -2.53
CA THR A 186 8.27 2.50 -2.24
C THR A 186 8.91 2.97 -0.93
N THR A 187 9.47 4.19 -0.89
CA THR A 187 9.98 4.80 0.35
C THR A 187 9.56 6.25 0.47
N GLY A 188 9.61 6.80 1.68
CA GLY A 188 9.58 8.25 1.87
C GLY A 188 10.90 8.89 1.40
N CYS A 189 10.83 10.15 1.01
CA CYS A 189 12.01 11.00 0.73
C CYS A 189 11.81 12.37 1.37
N PRO A 190 12.03 12.51 2.69
CA PRO A 190 11.87 13.78 3.38
C PRO A 190 12.81 14.87 2.86
N GLU A 191 13.91 14.49 2.25
CA GLU A 191 14.87 15.40 1.62
C GLU A 191 14.30 16.09 0.38
N ALA A 192 13.36 15.45 -0.34
CA ALA A 192 12.71 16.02 -1.51
C ALA A 192 11.52 16.95 -1.18
N ILE A 193 11.19 17.14 0.10
CA ILE A 193 10.10 18.01 0.52
C ILE A 193 10.45 19.48 0.20
N PRO A 194 9.52 20.29 -0.33
CA PRO A 194 9.76 21.69 -0.62
C PRO A 194 10.21 22.49 0.61
N GLY A 195 11.35 23.20 0.49
CA GLY A 195 11.98 23.89 1.61
C GLY A 195 13.04 23.11 2.36
N SER A 196 13.31 21.87 1.97
CA SER A 196 14.49 21.12 2.38
C SER A 196 15.78 21.88 2.00
N LYS A 197 16.89 21.60 2.70
CA LYS A 197 18.21 22.12 2.36
C LYS A 197 18.89 21.35 1.23
N VAL A 198 18.33 20.21 0.85
CA VAL A 198 18.83 19.32 -0.20
C VAL A 198 18.06 19.60 -1.48
N ASP A 199 18.73 19.55 -2.60
CA ASP A 199 18.05 19.61 -3.90
C ASP A 199 17.14 18.40 -4.07
N PRO A 200 15.83 18.59 -4.35
CA PRO A 200 14.89 17.49 -4.43
C PRO A 200 15.17 16.52 -5.56
N ILE A 201 15.74 16.97 -6.68
CA ILE A 201 16.10 16.12 -7.82
C ILE A 201 17.21 15.16 -7.41
N SER A 202 18.31 15.70 -6.86
CA SER A 202 19.43 14.88 -6.37
C SER A 202 18.99 13.85 -5.32
N ALA A 203 18.07 14.26 -4.40
CA ALA A 203 17.54 13.36 -3.38
C ALA A 203 16.73 12.19 -3.97
N ILE A 204 15.96 12.44 -5.03
CA ILE A 204 15.18 11.40 -5.70
C ILE A 204 16.07 10.51 -6.57
N GLU A 205 17.05 11.08 -7.28
CA GLU A 205 18.04 10.32 -8.08
C GLU A 205 18.85 9.35 -7.20
N GLU A 206 19.23 9.77 -5.98
CA GLU A 206 19.86 8.88 -5.01
C GLU A 206 18.96 7.68 -4.66
N ARG A 207 17.65 7.91 -4.50
CA ARG A 207 16.67 6.83 -4.27
C ARG A 207 16.57 5.89 -5.48
N ILE A 208 16.48 6.44 -6.68
CA ILE A 208 16.44 5.65 -7.93
C ILE A 208 17.71 4.79 -8.04
N THR A 209 18.88 5.38 -7.80
CA THR A 209 20.18 4.66 -7.82
C THR A 209 20.22 3.54 -6.77
N ALA A 210 19.55 3.73 -5.65
CA ALA A 210 19.40 2.70 -4.60
C ALA A 210 18.34 1.62 -4.92
N GLY A 211 17.74 1.63 -6.11
CA GLY A 211 16.74 0.65 -6.55
C GLY A 211 15.32 0.93 -6.03
N ILE A 212 15.04 2.17 -5.61
CA ILE A 212 13.70 2.58 -5.17
C ILE A 212 12.88 2.96 -6.40
N GLY A 213 11.81 2.24 -6.66
CA GLY A 213 10.92 2.48 -7.80
C GLY A 213 9.91 3.61 -7.59
N ARG A 214 9.59 3.93 -6.33
CA ARG A 214 8.58 4.94 -6.01
C ARG A 214 8.94 5.72 -4.75
N VAL A 215 8.73 7.04 -4.81
CA VAL A 215 8.91 7.96 -3.67
C VAL A 215 7.57 8.50 -3.21
N ALA A 216 7.30 8.40 -1.91
CA ALA A 216 6.12 8.94 -1.27
C ALA A 216 6.45 10.23 -0.50
N LEU A 217 5.74 11.31 -0.80
CA LEU A 217 5.83 12.59 -0.09
C LEU A 217 4.52 12.89 0.62
N PRO A 218 4.54 13.28 1.91
CA PRO A 218 3.32 13.61 2.62
C PRO A 218 2.77 14.96 2.17
N ILE A 219 1.50 15.02 1.82
CA ILE A 219 0.85 16.25 1.32
C ILE A 219 0.93 17.44 2.30
N ASN A 220 0.96 17.17 3.60
CA ASN A 220 1.09 18.20 4.63
C ASN A 220 2.48 18.83 4.71
N ALA A 221 3.46 18.30 3.99
CA ALA A 221 4.76 18.93 3.82
C ALA A 221 4.74 20.10 2.83
N PHE A 222 3.71 20.17 1.97
CA PHE A 222 3.51 21.27 1.04
C PHE A 222 2.73 22.40 1.75
N THR A 223 3.46 23.28 2.44
CA THR A 223 2.88 24.39 3.22
C THR A 223 2.48 25.60 2.33
N GLY A 224 1.51 26.38 2.76
CA GLY A 224 0.99 27.54 2.01
C GLY A 224 -0.14 27.15 1.04
N ASN A 225 -0.13 27.70 -0.17
CA ASN A 225 -1.07 27.29 -1.21
C ASN A 225 -0.65 25.93 -1.77
N ILE A 226 -1.31 24.87 -1.32
CA ILE A 226 -0.97 23.47 -1.65
C ILE A 226 -1.04 23.22 -3.16
N GLU A 227 -2.05 23.76 -3.84
CA GLU A 227 -2.24 23.56 -5.28
C GLU A 227 -1.06 24.14 -6.08
N GLU A 228 -0.70 25.39 -5.83
CA GLU A 228 0.47 26.03 -6.48
C GLU A 228 1.76 25.28 -6.19
N ARG A 229 1.93 24.82 -4.96
CA ARG A 229 3.14 24.07 -4.55
C ARG A 229 3.25 22.71 -5.23
N ILE A 230 2.14 22.00 -5.39
CA ILE A 230 2.12 20.70 -6.10
C ILE A 230 2.42 20.92 -7.60
N ILE A 231 1.80 21.93 -8.22
CA ILE A 231 2.06 22.27 -9.62
C ILE A 231 3.54 22.62 -9.82
N CYS A 232 4.07 23.51 -8.99
CA CYS A 232 5.48 23.90 -9.02
C CYS A 232 6.43 22.69 -8.86
N PHE A 233 6.14 21.81 -7.92
CA PHE A 233 6.91 20.59 -7.71
C PHE A 233 6.81 19.65 -8.93
N GLY A 234 5.65 19.53 -9.53
CA GLY A 234 5.44 18.77 -10.77
C GLY A 234 6.31 19.27 -11.92
N GLU A 235 6.35 20.60 -12.11
CA GLU A 235 7.11 21.21 -13.20
C GLU A 235 8.64 21.23 -12.95
N GLN A 236 9.04 21.50 -11.71
CA GLN A 236 10.45 21.70 -11.36
C GLN A 236 11.19 20.41 -10.99
N VAL A 237 10.47 19.37 -10.58
CA VAL A 237 11.07 18.13 -10.09
C VAL A 237 10.61 16.94 -10.91
N ILE A 238 9.29 16.64 -10.93
CA ILE A 238 8.80 15.41 -11.55
C ILE A 238 9.09 15.37 -13.05
N LYS A 239 8.91 16.51 -13.75
CA LYS A 239 9.16 16.59 -15.18
C LYS A 239 10.64 16.37 -15.52
N GLN A 240 11.54 16.94 -14.72
CA GLN A 240 12.99 16.82 -14.97
C GLN A 240 13.56 15.42 -14.68
N ILE A 241 12.91 14.66 -13.81
CA ILE A 241 13.34 13.27 -13.52
C ILE A 241 12.86 12.29 -14.61
N ASN A 242 11.76 12.62 -15.30
CA ASN A 242 11.17 11.77 -16.33
C ASN A 242 11.64 12.10 -17.77
N ASP A 243 12.36 13.20 -17.95
CA ASP A 243 13.03 13.59 -19.21
C ASP A 243 14.44 12.98 -19.27
#